data_8f501090dd5c6918af2222100b909764
#
_entry.id   8f501090dd5c6918af2222100b909764
#
_cell.length_a   1.000
_cell.length_b   1.000
_cell.length_c   1.000
_cell.angle_alpha   90.00
_cell.angle_beta   90.00
_cell.angle_gamma   90.00
#
_symmetry.space_group_name_H-M   'P 1'
#
loop_
_entity.id
_entity.type
_entity.pdbx_description
1 polymer ?
#
loop_
_entity_poly.entity_id
_entity_poly.type
_entity_poly.pdbx_seq_one_letter_code
_entity_poly.pdbx_strand_id
1 'polypeptide(L)'
;RHLPLIDFLPYKVGVNIWEGMHAPTVEPGETETVLVYRNLETGKLHEFSLEDTAWQDAGKWEWVDTRTTEEMPAIRPLMSEFALRDAEGDATEEILTAPGRVYMLCVTSFDRLPRACAKRFAALIRRAQSEGARVVCLTPQPLYGVAYHDFGSGEVRCYNIDASTMKTMLRAN
;
A
#
# COMPACT_ATOMS: atom_id res chain seq x y z
N ARG A 1 -27.88 4.70 1.54
CA ARG A 1 -26.55 4.40 2.15
C ARG A 1 -25.74 5.68 2.09
N HIS A 2 -25.53 6.31 3.22
CA HIS A 2 -24.60 7.44 3.31
C HIS A 2 -23.17 6.88 3.18
N LEU A 3 -22.47 7.31 2.14
CA LEU A 3 -21.04 7.08 2.03
C LEU A 3 -20.33 7.91 3.11
N PRO A 4 -19.23 7.42 3.71
CA PRO A 4 -18.46 8.22 4.65
C PRO A 4 -17.98 9.50 3.95
N LEU A 5 -18.04 10.63 4.66
CA LEU A 5 -17.61 11.94 4.18
C LEU A 5 -16.11 12.02 3.84
N ILE A 6 -15.33 11.05 4.29
CA ILE A 6 -13.88 10.95 4.04
C ILE A 6 -13.62 9.59 3.40
N ASP A 7 -13.10 9.63 2.17
CA ASP A 7 -12.67 8.45 1.43
C ASP A 7 -11.19 8.18 1.72
N PHE A 8 -10.92 7.10 2.45
CA PHE A 8 -9.57 6.64 2.79
C PHE A 8 -9.01 5.64 1.77
N LEU A 9 -9.73 5.37 0.68
CA LEU A 9 -9.26 4.41 -0.31
C LEU A 9 -8.08 4.99 -1.10
N PRO A 10 -6.95 4.25 -1.20
CA PRO A 10 -5.74 4.74 -1.85
C PRO A 10 -5.89 4.90 -3.37
N TYR A 11 -6.66 4.03 -4.01
CA TYR A 11 -6.79 3.98 -5.47
C TYR A 11 -8.03 4.72 -5.95
N LYS A 12 -8.02 6.04 -6.00
CA LYS A 12 -9.13 6.86 -6.47
C LYS A 12 -8.75 7.70 -7.69
N VAL A 13 -9.76 8.20 -8.39
CA VAL A 13 -9.56 9.04 -9.57
C VAL A 13 -8.69 10.26 -9.24
N GLY A 14 -7.65 10.50 -10.04
CA GLY A 14 -6.71 11.61 -9.88
C GLY A 14 -5.49 11.29 -9.00
N VAL A 15 -5.39 10.08 -8.44
CA VAL A 15 -4.21 9.67 -7.66
C VAL A 15 -3.19 8.99 -8.57
N ASN A 16 -1.93 9.40 -8.44
CA ASN A 16 -0.80 8.75 -9.10
C ASN A 16 -0.33 7.57 -8.24
N ILE A 17 -0.48 6.34 -8.77
CA ILE A 17 -0.10 5.11 -8.06
C ILE A 17 1.41 5.09 -7.80
N TRP A 18 2.24 5.47 -8.78
CA TRP A 18 3.69 5.48 -8.65
C TRP A 18 4.17 6.41 -7.53
N GLU A 19 3.65 7.63 -7.50
CA GLU A 19 3.95 8.58 -6.42
C GLU A 19 3.44 8.07 -5.06
N GLY A 20 2.25 7.49 -5.04
CA GLY A 20 1.66 6.92 -3.82
C GLY A 20 2.43 5.73 -3.26
N MET A 21 3.14 4.97 -4.09
CA MET A 21 4.02 3.88 -3.67
C MET A 21 5.31 4.39 -3.01
N HIS A 22 5.79 5.54 -3.45
CA HIS A 22 7.06 6.14 -3.02
C HIS A 22 6.86 7.31 -2.04
N ALA A 23 5.63 7.51 -1.54
CA ALA A 23 5.37 8.51 -0.51
C ALA A 23 6.25 8.21 0.72
N PRO A 24 6.79 9.24 1.39
CA PRO A 24 7.66 9.03 2.54
C PRO A 24 6.91 8.26 3.63
N THR A 25 7.54 7.20 4.12
CA THR A 25 7.09 6.48 5.30
C THR A 25 7.35 7.38 6.51
N VAL A 26 6.34 7.60 7.33
CA VAL A 26 6.56 8.22 8.65
C VAL A 26 7.09 7.10 9.54
N GLU A 27 8.41 7.15 9.81
CA GLU A 27 9.01 6.24 10.78
C GLU A 27 8.36 6.51 12.15
N PRO A 28 8.11 5.47 12.97
CA PRO A 28 7.72 5.68 14.35
C PRO A 28 8.83 6.48 15.03
N GLY A 29 8.48 7.51 15.77
CA GLY A 29 9.42 8.19 16.64
C GLY A 29 10.04 7.17 17.59
N GLU A 30 11.31 7.40 17.99
CA GLU A 30 11.97 6.54 18.97
C GLU A 30 11.08 6.46 20.22
N THR A 31 10.80 5.22 20.66
CA THR A 31 10.02 4.99 21.88
C THR A 31 10.88 5.45 23.06
N GLU A 32 10.55 6.58 23.62
CA GLU A 32 11.25 7.07 24.80
C GLU A 32 10.53 6.53 26.05
N THR A 33 11.26 5.70 26.81
CA THR A 33 10.80 5.22 28.10
C THR A 33 11.39 6.11 29.18
N VAL A 34 10.53 6.79 29.92
CA VAL A 34 10.88 7.69 31.01
C VAL A 34 10.49 7.04 32.33
N LEU A 35 11.48 6.95 33.23
CA LEU A 35 11.29 6.46 34.59
C LEU A 35 10.97 7.62 35.52
N VAL A 36 9.86 7.54 36.23
CA VAL A 36 9.44 8.59 37.18
C VAL A 36 9.77 8.14 38.59
N TYR A 37 10.65 8.88 39.25
CA TYR A 37 11.07 8.65 40.63
C TYR A 37 10.72 9.83 41.50
N ARG A 38 10.50 9.55 42.81
CA ARG A 38 10.35 10.54 43.85
C ARG A 38 11.63 10.69 44.61
N ASN A 39 12.11 11.91 44.76
CA ASN A 39 13.22 12.19 45.66
C ASN A 39 12.74 12.08 47.11
N LEU A 40 13.39 11.25 47.90
CA LEU A 40 13.01 10.96 49.30
C LEU A 40 13.27 12.11 50.26
N GLU A 41 14.19 13.03 49.93
CA GLU A 41 14.48 14.19 50.76
C GLU A 41 13.53 15.36 50.49
N THR A 42 13.21 15.59 49.19
CA THR A 42 12.44 16.76 48.76
C THR A 42 10.99 16.47 48.48
N GLY A 43 10.63 15.19 48.31
CA GLY A 43 9.30 14.74 47.89
C GLY A 43 8.92 15.05 46.41
N LYS A 44 9.84 15.65 45.64
CA LYS A 44 9.60 16.03 44.24
C LYS A 44 9.78 14.86 43.31
N LEU A 45 8.97 14.86 42.24
CA LEU A 45 9.08 13.90 41.14
C LEU A 45 10.18 14.36 40.16
N HIS A 46 10.99 13.39 39.69
CA HIS A 46 11.98 13.54 38.65
C HIS A 46 11.81 12.47 37.60
N GLU A 47 12.06 12.83 36.36
CA GLU A 47 12.04 11.94 35.22
C GLU A 47 13.45 11.60 34.81
N PHE A 48 13.72 10.31 34.62
CA PHE A 48 15.01 9.77 34.21
C PHE A 48 14.85 8.97 32.94
N SER A 49 15.84 9.04 32.05
CA SER A 49 15.94 8.15 30.92
C SER A 49 16.47 6.77 31.38
N LEU A 50 16.28 5.74 30.55
CA LEU A 50 16.85 4.40 30.83
C LEU A 50 18.37 4.40 30.84
N GLU A 51 19.01 5.36 30.19
CA GLU A 51 20.46 5.50 30.14
C GLU A 51 21.04 6.18 31.40
N ASP A 52 20.21 6.88 32.16
CA ASP A 52 20.58 7.49 33.41
C ASP A 52 20.85 6.42 34.46
N THR A 53 21.87 6.62 35.28
CA THR A 53 22.21 5.73 36.39
C THR A 53 21.87 6.32 37.75
N ALA A 54 21.53 7.61 37.83
CA ALA A 54 21.26 8.34 39.06
C ALA A 54 20.05 7.79 39.84
N TRP A 55 19.06 7.21 39.18
CA TRP A 55 17.88 6.61 39.78
C TRP A 55 18.16 5.32 40.54
N GLN A 56 19.33 4.70 40.34
CA GLN A 56 19.74 3.44 41.00
C GLN A 56 20.05 3.61 42.49
N ASP A 57 20.20 4.84 42.96
CA ASP A 57 20.43 5.11 44.38
C ASP A 57 19.09 5.01 45.16
N ALA A 58 18.83 3.80 45.68
CA ALA A 58 17.62 3.51 46.45
C ALA A 58 17.54 4.30 47.81
N GLY A 59 18.61 4.90 48.27
CA GLY A 59 18.60 5.79 49.44
C GLY A 59 18.07 7.18 49.16
N LYS A 60 18.03 7.57 47.88
CA LYS A 60 17.66 8.91 47.45
C LYS A 60 16.38 8.93 46.58
N TRP A 61 16.11 7.85 45.89
CA TRP A 61 15.06 7.79 44.90
C TRP A 61 14.13 6.60 45.15
N GLU A 62 12.82 6.89 45.16
CA GLU A 62 11.74 5.89 45.17
C GLU A 62 11.05 5.84 43.83
N TRP A 63 10.96 4.66 43.21
CA TRP A 63 10.22 4.48 41.96
C TRP A 63 8.72 4.76 42.15
N VAL A 64 8.12 5.49 41.21
CA VAL A 64 6.72 5.86 41.24
C VAL A 64 5.98 5.29 40.03
N ASP A 65 6.55 5.46 38.83
CA ASP A 65 5.88 5.10 37.59
C ASP A 65 6.88 4.94 36.45
N THR A 66 6.45 4.26 35.40
CA THR A 66 7.21 4.19 34.13
C THR A 66 6.27 4.66 33.01
N ARG A 67 6.64 5.72 32.33
CA ARG A 67 5.90 6.25 31.20
C ARG A 67 6.63 5.86 29.92
N THR A 68 5.91 5.15 29.07
CA THR A 68 6.38 4.83 27.72
C THR A 68 5.57 5.66 26.75
N THR A 69 6.23 6.44 25.90
CA THR A 69 5.57 7.08 24.78
C THR A 69 5.16 5.97 23.82
N GLU A 70 3.86 5.82 23.57
CA GLU A 70 3.38 4.81 22.62
C GLU A 70 4.01 5.07 21.26
N GLU A 71 4.66 4.06 20.69
CA GLU A 71 5.09 4.09 19.30
C GLU A 71 3.87 4.31 18.40
N MET A 72 3.84 5.43 17.70
CA MET A 72 2.92 5.52 16.57
C MET A 72 3.37 4.48 15.54
N PRO A 73 2.47 3.58 15.12
CA PRO A 73 2.82 2.58 14.12
C PRO A 73 3.37 3.27 12.88
N ALA A 74 4.45 2.73 12.30
CA ALA A 74 5.02 3.26 11.07
C ALA A 74 3.93 3.36 10.01
N ILE A 75 3.63 4.58 9.55
CA ILE A 75 2.63 4.81 8.50
C ILE A 75 3.31 4.50 7.17
N ARG A 76 3.16 3.26 6.72
CA ARG A 76 3.60 2.87 5.37
C ARG A 76 2.70 3.50 4.32
N PRO A 77 3.26 3.86 3.15
CA PRO A 77 2.45 4.31 2.03
C PRO A 77 1.35 3.27 1.71
N LEU A 78 0.10 3.72 1.59
CA LEU A 78 -1.05 2.84 1.36
C LEU A 78 -0.96 2.03 0.07
N MET A 79 -0.09 2.43 -0.86
CA MET A 79 0.15 1.76 -2.15
C MET A 79 1.49 1.03 -2.22
N SER A 80 2.24 0.92 -1.11
CA SER A 80 3.58 0.29 -1.09
C SER A 80 3.59 -1.18 -1.52
N GLU A 81 2.44 -1.85 -1.44
CA GLU A 81 2.29 -3.27 -1.81
C GLU A 81 1.81 -3.46 -3.26
N PHE A 82 1.63 -2.36 -4.02
CA PHE A 82 1.28 -2.49 -5.43
C PHE A 82 2.45 -3.05 -6.22
N ALA A 83 2.27 -4.20 -6.84
CA ALA A 83 3.28 -4.84 -7.67
C ALA A 83 2.64 -5.59 -8.83
N LEU A 84 3.18 -5.41 -10.03
CA LEU A 84 2.78 -6.10 -11.25
C LEU A 84 3.92 -7.03 -11.69
N ARG A 85 3.66 -8.33 -11.72
CA ARG A 85 4.69 -9.33 -12.00
C ARG A 85 4.27 -10.27 -13.11
N ASP A 86 5.26 -10.74 -13.86
CA ASP A 86 5.11 -11.87 -14.79
C ASP A 86 6.34 -12.80 -14.68
N ALA A 87 6.53 -13.67 -15.65
CA ALA A 87 7.67 -14.60 -15.67
C ALA A 87 9.04 -13.92 -15.88
N GLU A 88 9.06 -12.71 -16.38
CA GLU A 88 10.30 -11.93 -16.60
C GLU A 88 10.67 -11.12 -15.36
N GLY A 89 9.75 -10.98 -14.38
CA GLY A 89 9.99 -10.31 -13.11
C GLY A 89 8.98 -9.24 -12.77
N ASP A 90 9.43 -8.20 -12.07
CA ASP A 90 8.62 -7.05 -11.68
C ASP A 90 8.57 -6.01 -12.81
N ALA A 91 7.38 -5.77 -13.33
CA ALA A 91 7.11 -4.82 -14.41
C ALA A 91 6.43 -3.53 -13.91
N THR A 92 6.35 -3.33 -12.59
CA THR A 92 5.60 -2.24 -11.96
C THR A 92 6.06 -0.87 -12.46
N GLU A 93 7.36 -0.60 -12.37
CA GLU A 93 7.95 0.66 -12.82
C GLU A 93 7.71 0.88 -14.31
N GLU A 94 8.02 -0.11 -15.15
CA GLU A 94 7.86 -0.02 -16.59
C GLU A 94 6.43 0.36 -16.99
N ILE A 95 5.43 -0.20 -16.30
CA ILE A 95 4.02 0.02 -16.62
C ILE A 95 3.52 1.35 -16.08
N LEU A 96 3.88 1.70 -14.83
CA LEU A 96 3.37 2.91 -14.19
C LEU A 96 4.04 4.19 -14.68
N THR A 97 5.29 4.10 -15.16
CA THR A 97 6.03 5.24 -15.72
C THR A 97 5.99 5.31 -17.24
N ALA A 98 5.30 4.36 -17.90
CA ALA A 98 5.16 4.35 -19.35
C ALA A 98 4.60 5.67 -19.87
N PRO A 99 5.16 6.23 -20.96
CA PRO A 99 4.61 7.45 -21.54
C PRO A 99 3.21 7.21 -22.12
N GLY A 100 2.35 8.20 -21.98
CA GLY A 100 0.99 8.17 -22.48
C GLY A 100 -0.02 7.52 -21.53
N ARG A 101 -1.09 6.97 -22.09
CA ARG A 101 -2.16 6.35 -21.31
C ARG A 101 -1.97 4.84 -21.23
N VAL A 102 -2.16 4.28 -20.05
CA VAL A 102 -2.19 2.84 -19.80
C VAL A 102 -3.58 2.46 -19.29
N TYR A 103 -4.24 1.54 -19.98
CA TYR A 103 -5.50 0.95 -19.52
C TYR A 103 -5.21 -0.39 -18.83
N MET A 104 -5.64 -0.52 -17.60
CA MET A 104 -5.48 -1.73 -16.79
C MET A 104 -6.81 -2.48 -16.72
N LEU A 105 -6.90 -3.63 -17.38
CA LEU A 105 -8.06 -4.51 -17.35
C LEU A 105 -7.97 -5.45 -16.16
N CYS A 106 -8.80 -5.27 -15.14
CA CYS A 106 -8.79 -6.13 -13.95
C CYS A 106 -9.69 -7.36 -14.16
N VAL A 107 -9.09 -8.54 -14.18
CA VAL A 107 -9.78 -9.83 -14.37
C VAL A 107 -9.50 -10.73 -13.16
N THR A 108 -10.49 -10.93 -12.32
CA THR A 108 -10.36 -11.79 -11.13
C THR A 108 -10.30 -13.28 -11.47
N SER A 109 -10.96 -13.71 -12.56
CA SER A 109 -10.91 -15.08 -13.07
C SER A 109 -11.29 -15.09 -14.54
N PHE A 110 -10.43 -15.66 -15.38
CA PHE A 110 -10.69 -15.82 -16.81
C PHE A 110 -11.85 -16.80 -17.06
N ASP A 111 -11.92 -17.89 -16.30
CA ASP A 111 -12.95 -18.93 -16.45
C ASP A 111 -14.35 -18.40 -16.12
N ARG A 112 -14.43 -17.36 -15.30
CA ARG A 112 -15.69 -16.75 -14.86
C ARG A 112 -15.98 -15.42 -15.52
N LEU A 113 -15.22 -15.05 -16.55
CA LEU A 113 -15.41 -13.77 -17.25
C LEU A 113 -16.70 -13.80 -18.07
N PRO A 114 -17.71 -12.97 -17.73
CA PRO A 114 -18.96 -12.94 -18.49
C PRO A 114 -18.73 -12.48 -19.94
N ARG A 115 -19.39 -13.09 -20.90
CA ARG A 115 -19.29 -12.72 -22.33
C ARG A 115 -19.56 -11.22 -22.57
N ALA A 116 -20.46 -10.63 -21.80
CA ALA A 116 -20.73 -9.18 -21.88
C ALA A 116 -19.52 -8.34 -21.46
N CYS A 117 -18.77 -8.75 -20.42
CA CYS A 117 -17.54 -8.09 -19.99
C CYS A 117 -16.43 -8.27 -21.02
N ALA A 118 -16.25 -9.47 -21.58
CA ALA A 118 -15.28 -9.71 -22.64
C ALA A 118 -15.54 -8.80 -23.87
N LYS A 119 -16.81 -8.65 -24.28
CA LYS A 119 -17.18 -7.71 -25.36
C LYS A 119 -16.85 -6.26 -25.05
N ARG A 120 -17.06 -5.82 -23.79
CA ARG A 120 -16.70 -4.45 -23.35
C ARG A 120 -15.19 -4.26 -23.35
N PHE A 121 -14.42 -5.24 -22.88
CA PHE A 121 -12.97 -5.22 -22.94
C PHE A 121 -12.46 -5.15 -24.37
N ALA A 122 -13.01 -5.98 -25.27
CA ALA A 122 -12.68 -5.92 -26.70
C ALA A 122 -12.94 -4.53 -27.32
N ALA A 123 -14.05 -3.89 -26.97
CA ALA A 123 -14.34 -2.54 -27.45
C ALA A 123 -13.35 -1.50 -26.89
N LEU A 124 -13.00 -1.60 -25.60
CA LEU A 124 -12.04 -0.72 -24.94
C LEU A 124 -10.63 -0.91 -25.53
N ILE A 125 -10.21 -2.15 -25.77
CA ILE A 125 -8.90 -2.46 -26.37
C ILE A 125 -8.78 -1.82 -27.76
N ARG A 126 -9.79 -1.99 -28.62
CA ARG A 126 -9.80 -1.34 -29.94
C ARG A 126 -9.72 0.18 -29.86
N ARG A 127 -10.45 0.78 -28.93
CA ARG A 127 -10.39 2.21 -28.70
C ARG A 127 -8.99 2.64 -28.21
N ALA A 128 -8.45 1.95 -27.24
CA ALA A 128 -7.11 2.24 -26.71
C ALA A 128 -6.04 2.15 -27.81
N GLN A 129 -6.12 1.12 -28.66
CA GLN A 129 -5.22 0.96 -29.80
C GLN A 129 -5.34 2.13 -30.80
N SER A 130 -6.56 2.61 -31.07
CA SER A 130 -6.78 3.76 -31.97
C SER A 130 -6.26 5.07 -31.39
N GLU A 131 -6.17 5.19 -30.06
CA GLU A 131 -5.62 6.34 -29.32
C GLU A 131 -4.12 6.20 -29.08
N GLY A 132 -3.47 5.12 -29.50
CA GLY A 132 -2.05 4.82 -29.22
C GLY A 132 -1.77 4.53 -27.75
N ALA A 133 -2.78 4.15 -26.98
CA ALA A 133 -2.65 3.83 -25.56
C ALA A 133 -2.23 2.36 -25.37
N ARG A 134 -1.46 2.11 -24.31
CA ARG A 134 -1.08 0.76 -23.87
C ARG A 134 -2.24 0.11 -23.13
N VAL A 135 -2.44 -1.19 -23.33
CA VAL A 135 -3.42 -1.98 -22.58
C VAL A 135 -2.70 -3.15 -21.93
N VAL A 136 -2.95 -3.36 -20.64
CA VAL A 136 -2.45 -4.49 -19.86
C VAL A 136 -3.59 -5.16 -19.10
N CYS A 137 -3.48 -6.46 -18.87
CA CYS A 137 -4.43 -7.21 -18.06
C CYS A 137 -3.81 -7.52 -16.69
N LEU A 138 -4.55 -7.26 -15.63
CA LEU A 138 -4.16 -7.56 -14.23
C LEU A 138 -5.02 -8.70 -13.70
N THR A 139 -4.39 -9.70 -13.11
CA THR A 139 -5.10 -10.85 -12.55
C THR A 139 -4.41 -11.38 -11.28
N PRO A 140 -5.17 -11.79 -10.26
CA PRO A 140 -4.61 -12.51 -9.11
C PRO A 140 -4.41 -14.00 -9.39
N GLN A 141 -4.86 -14.52 -10.55
CA GLN A 141 -4.65 -15.92 -10.91
C GLN A 141 -3.17 -16.16 -11.21
N PRO A 142 -2.62 -17.32 -10.82
CA PRO A 142 -1.26 -17.70 -11.19
C PRO A 142 -1.08 -17.69 -12.70
N LEU A 143 0.00 -17.05 -13.16
CA LEU A 143 0.41 -17.03 -14.55
C LEU A 143 1.62 -17.95 -14.74
N TYR A 144 1.60 -18.74 -15.79
CA TYR A 144 2.71 -19.63 -16.17
C TYR A 144 3.42 -19.06 -17.40
N GLY A 145 4.62 -18.56 -17.21
CA GLY A 145 5.36 -17.87 -18.26
C GLY A 145 4.84 -16.46 -18.53
N VAL A 146 5.25 -15.89 -19.65
CA VAL A 146 4.68 -14.63 -20.17
C VAL A 146 3.29 -14.94 -20.71
N ALA A 147 2.28 -14.44 -20.06
CA ALA A 147 0.90 -14.78 -20.36
C ALA A 147 0.20 -13.68 -21.16
N TYR A 148 -0.53 -14.09 -22.16
CA TYR A 148 -1.41 -13.23 -22.97
C TYR A 148 -2.82 -13.79 -22.93
N HIS A 149 -3.81 -12.89 -22.99
CA HIS A 149 -5.20 -13.28 -23.09
C HIS A 149 -5.87 -12.52 -24.25
N ASP A 150 -6.57 -13.28 -25.12
CA ASP A 150 -7.34 -12.69 -26.21
C ASP A 150 -8.79 -12.42 -25.75
N PHE A 151 -9.16 -11.17 -25.71
CA PHE A 151 -10.53 -10.71 -25.40
C PHE A 151 -11.43 -10.62 -26.66
N GLY A 152 -10.98 -11.12 -27.82
CA GLY A 152 -11.68 -11.04 -29.08
C GLY A 152 -11.38 -9.76 -29.89
N SER A 153 -10.27 -9.09 -29.57
CA SER A 153 -9.78 -7.90 -30.31
C SER A 153 -8.24 -7.83 -30.33
N GLY A 154 -7.59 -8.93 -30.08
CA GLY A 154 -6.13 -9.06 -29.97
C GLY A 154 -5.69 -9.48 -28.58
N GLU A 155 -4.45 -9.95 -28.53
CA GLU A 155 -3.81 -10.42 -27.31
C GLU A 155 -3.36 -9.26 -26.42
N VAL A 156 -3.63 -9.36 -25.14
CA VAL A 156 -3.23 -8.41 -24.11
C VAL A 156 -2.31 -9.12 -23.12
N ARG A 157 -1.14 -8.55 -22.85
CA ARG A 157 -0.20 -9.11 -21.85
C ARG A 157 -0.80 -9.04 -20.47
N CYS A 158 -0.72 -10.15 -19.74
CA CYS A 158 -1.24 -10.32 -18.41
C CYS A 158 -0.14 -10.23 -17.37
N TYR A 159 -0.44 -9.55 -16.27
CA TYR A 159 0.45 -9.42 -15.11
C TYR A 159 -0.27 -9.92 -13.86
N ASN A 160 0.48 -10.57 -13.00
CA ASN A 160 -0.01 -10.97 -11.70
C ASN A 160 -0.01 -9.78 -10.73
N ILE A 161 -1.09 -9.64 -9.98
CA ILE A 161 -1.24 -8.66 -8.92
C ILE A 161 -1.81 -9.35 -7.68
N ASP A 162 -1.46 -8.87 -6.49
CA ASP A 162 -2.04 -9.37 -5.26
C ASP A 162 -3.56 -9.20 -5.22
N ALA A 163 -4.27 -10.22 -4.71
CA ALA A 163 -5.72 -10.25 -4.70
C ALA A 163 -6.35 -9.18 -3.79
N SER A 164 -5.69 -8.81 -2.68
CA SER A 164 -6.17 -7.77 -1.77
C SER A 164 -5.99 -6.39 -2.38
N THR A 165 -4.87 -6.15 -3.03
CA THR A 165 -4.57 -4.94 -3.79
C THR A 165 -5.59 -4.73 -4.91
N MET A 166 -5.85 -5.77 -5.73
CA MET A 166 -6.86 -5.70 -6.77
C MET A 166 -8.26 -5.40 -6.22
N LYS A 167 -8.67 -6.05 -5.12
CA LYS A 167 -9.96 -5.77 -4.47
C LYS A 167 -10.07 -4.33 -4.01
N THR A 168 -8.99 -3.77 -3.48
CA THR A 168 -8.95 -2.37 -3.03
C THR A 168 -9.10 -1.42 -4.21
N MET A 169 -8.40 -1.67 -5.32
CA MET A 169 -8.54 -0.90 -6.57
C MET A 169 -9.99 -0.93 -7.09
N LEU A 170 -10.61 -2.12 -7.14
CA LEU A 170 -11.98 -2.28 -7.66
C LEU A 170 -13.06 -1.66 -6.76
N ARG A 171 -12.77 -1.40 -5.48
CA ARG A 171 -13.70 -0.72 -4.56
C ARG A 171 -13.61 0.80 -4.63
N ALA A 172 -12.47 1.30 -5.08
CA ALA A 172 -12.19 2.73 -5.16
C ALA A 172 -12.71 3.38 -6.45
N ASN A 173 -13.14 2.57 -7.45
CA ASN A 173 -13.60 3.02 -8.76
C ASN A 173 -15.02 2.56 -9.08
#